data_ac4c495d60ea0ee20a0bec12c3b1db89
#
_entry.id   ac4c495d60ea0ee20a0bec12c3b1db89
#
_cell.length_a   1.000
_cell.length_b   1.000
_cell.length_c   1.000
_cell.angle_alpha   90.00
_cell.angle_beta   90.00
_cell.angle_gamma   90.00
#
_symmetry.space_group_name_H-M   'P 1'
#
loop_
_entity.id
_entity.type
_entity.pdbx_description
1 polymer ?
#
loop_
_entity_poly.entity_id
_entity_poly.type
_entity_poly.pdbx_seq_one_letter_code
_entity_poly.pdbx_strand_id
1 'polypeptide(L)'
;GNYGNSQFSRYMIDKQNVHPNSQSSAYHIENSLFLNYLEKVLLSRGVTIVSEEITDIKKDGNIIKSLNNKYEANYFIDCSGFKSILSNSEWYSYDNMLLNDQALFFQKRLGNSIRPYTKCTTMNNGWLWEIDHEEITSCGYVYSSKHITDDNAKLEAESKLDIIIDNSRVIKFK
;
A
#
# COMPACT_ATOMS: atom_id res chain seq x y z
N GLY A 1 -19.01 -9.78 4.35
CA GLY A 1 -18.56 -9.45 5.70
C GLY A 1 -19.14 -8.12 6.15
N ASN A 2 -19.63 -8.05 7.38
CA ASN A 2 -20.20 -6.83 7.96
C ASN A 2 -19.10 -5.78 8.20
N TYR A 3 -18.61 -5.18 7.14
CA TYR A 3 -17.73 -4.02 7.24
C TYR A 3 -18.59 -2.81 7.66
N GLY A 4 -18.35 -2.29 8.84
CA GLY A 4 -18.94 -1.04 9.28
C GLY A 4 -20.12 -1.16 10.25
N ASN A 5 -20.22 -2.20 11.02
CA ASN A 5 -21.22 -2.29 12.08
C ASN A 5 -20.89 -1.51 13.37
N SER A 6 -19.75 -0.80 13.44
CA SER A 6 -19.58 0.14 14.54
C SER A 6 -20.44 1.38 14.26
N GLN A 7 -21.17 1.83 15.28
CA GLN A 7 -21.95 3.07 15.20
C GLN A 7 -21.07 4.26 14.76
N PHE A 8 -19.78 4.21 15.11
CA PHE A 8 -18.78 5.19 14.71
C PHE A 8 -18.54 5.20 13.19
N SER A 9 -18.26 4.04 12.58
CA SER A 9 -18.02 3.98 11.13
C SER A 9 -19.23 4.47 10.34
N ARG A 10 -20.44 4.13 10.78
CA ARG A 10 -21.69 4.65 10.18
C ARG A 10 -21.79 6.16 10.33
N TYR A 11 -21.58 6.67 11.52
CA TYR A 11 -21.64 8.12 11.77
C TYR A 11 -20.65 8.87 10.89
N MET A 12 -19.41 8.38 10.77
CA MET A 12 -18.37 8.99 9.93
C MET A 12 -18.76 9.00 8.46
N ILE A 13 -19.32 7.90 7.95
CA ILE A 13 -19.79 7.78 6.58
C ILE A 13 -20.97 8.73 6.31
N ASP A 14 -21.96 8.73 7.20
CA ASP A 14 -23.21 9.48 7.01
C ASP A 14 -23.00 11.00 7.16
N LYS A 15 -22.12 11.41 8.07
CA LYS A 15 -21.94 12.83 8.43
C LYS A 15 -20.68 13.44 7.84
N GLN A 16 -19.77 12.64 7.29
CA GLN A 16 -18.44 13.09 6.85
C GLN A 16 -17.70 13.89 7.93
N ASN A 17 -17.88 13.47 9.18
CA ASN A 17 -17.45 14.24 10.34
C ASN A 17 -16.61 13.37 11.28
N VAL A 18 -15.72 13.98 12.05
CA VAL A 18 -14.92 13.27 13.06
C VAL A 18 -15.74 13.14 14.34
N HIS A 19 -15.94 11.92 14.84
CA HIS A 19 -16.60 11.70 16.11
C HIS A 19 -15.66 11.97 17.27
N PRO A 20 -15.95 12.95 18.15
CA PRO A 20 -15.02 13.40 19.18
C PRO A 20 -14.69 12.36 20.27
N ASN A 21 -15.51 11.34 20.42
CA ASN A 21 -15.36 10.29 21.45
C ASN A 21 -14.95 8.93 20.89
N SER A 22 -14.31 8.91 19.73
CA SER A 22 -13.83 7.66 19.13
C SER A 22 -12.68 7.08 19.95
N GLN A 23 -12.85 5.88 20.45
CA GLN A 23 -11.79 5.12 21.14
C GLN A 23 -10.90 4.33 20.16
N SER A 24 -11.28 4.21 18.90
CA SER A 24 -10.50 3.56 17.87
C SER A 24 -10.27 4.53 16.71
N SER A 25 -9.11 5.10 16.68
CA SER A 25 -8.65 5.97 15.59
C SER A 25 -7.40 5.38 14.96
N ALA A 26 -7.23 5.67 13.66
CA ALA A 26 -6.03 5.37 12.91
C ALA A 26 -5.52 6.66 12.25
N TYR A 27 -4.29 6.63 11.77
CA TYR A 27 -3.68 7.76 11.10
C TYR A 27 -3.69 7.52 9.59
N HIS A 28 -4.02 8.58 8.82
CA HIS A 28 -3.60 8.66 7.44
C HIS A 28 -2.18 9.23 7.42
N ILE A 29 -1.23 8.45 6.96
CA ILE A 29 0.19 8.81 7.02
C ILE A 29 0.71 8.98 5.60
N GLU A 30 1.32 10.11 5.32
CA GLU A 30 2.09 10.28 4.10
C GLU A 30 3.44 9.57 4.24
N ASN A 31 3.62 8.49 3.46
CA ASN A 31 4.77 7.60 3.61
C ASN A 31 6.11 8.30 3.46
N SER A 32 6.24 9.26 2.54
CA SER A 32 7.49 10.00 2.32
C SER A 32 7.94 10.77 3.57
N LEU A 33 7.04 11.48 4.19
CA LEU A 33 7.31 12.24 5.41
C LEU A 33 7.60 11.32 6.59
N PHE A 34 6.83 10.25 6.71
CA PHE A 34 6.99 9.28 7.79
C PHE A 34 8.31 8.51 7.69
N LEU A 35 8.71 8.08 6.51
CA LEU A 35 9.99 7.39 6.30
C LEU A 35 11.18 8.30 6.60
N ASN A 36 11.14 9.57 6.18
CA ASN A 36 12.17 10.55 6.51
C ASN A 36 12.29 10.79 8.02
N TYR A 37 11.17 10.78 8.74
CA TYR A 37 11.17 10.88 10.18
C TYR A 37 11.77 9.62 10.83
N LEU A 38 11.33 8.43 10.40
CA LEU A 38 11.83 7.16 10.93
C LEU A 38 13.32 6.99 10.70
N GLU A 39 13.83 7.36 9.54
CA GLU A 39 15.26 7.30 9.23
C GLU A 39 16.08 8.10 10.25
N LYS A 40 15.68 9.35 10.51
CA LYS A 40 16.34 10.19 11.52
C LYS A 40 16.30 9.58 12.92
N VAL A 41 15.17 9.02 13.32
CA VAL A 41 15.01 8.35 14.63
C VAL A 41 15.90 7.11 14.71
N LEU A 42 15.95 6.29 13.66
CA LEU A 42 16.77 5.07 13.65
C LEU A 42 18.26 5.40 13.73
N LEU A 43 18.73 6.35 12.94
CA LEU A 43 20.11 6.82 12.97
C LEU A 43 20.49 7.36 14.36
N SER A 44 19.60 8.15 14.99
CA SER A 44 19.84 8.67 16.35
C SER A 44 19.91 7.58 17.42
N ARG A 45 19.35 6.41 17.14
CA ARG A 45 19.40 5.21 18.02
C ARG A 45 20.55 4.26 17.70
N GLY A 46 21.46 4.65 16.81
CA GLY A 46 22.62 3.85 16.43
C GLY A 46 22.34 2.75 15.41
N VAL A 47 21.20 2.78 14.74
CA VAL A 47 20.92 1.85 13.63
C VAL A 47 21.74 2.26 12.42
N THR A 48 22.41 1.30 11.80
CA THR A 48 23.14 1.51 10.53
C THR A 48 22.18 1.28 9.37
N ILE A 49 22.03 2.27 8.51
CA ILE A 49 21.23 2.16 7.27
C ILE A 49 22.20 2.08 6.11
N VAL A 50 22.05 1.04 5.29
CA VAL A 50 22.90 0.80 4.11
C VAL A 50 22.03 0.74 2.88
N SER A 51 22.36 1.54 1.87
CA SER A 51 21.69 1.52 0.55
C SER A 51 22.49 0.61 -0.38
N GLU A 52 22.21 -0.67 -0.34
CA GLU A 52 22.88 -1.70 -1.13
C GLU A 52 21.87 -2.76 -1.57
N GLU A 53 21.95 -3.18 -2.83
CA GLU A 53 21.13 -4.29 -3.31
C GLU A 53 21.68 -5.61 -2.77
N ILE A 54 20.80 -6.47 -2.26
CA ILE A 54 21.15 -7.82 -1.84
C ILE A 54 21.12 -8.74 -3.06
N THR A 55 22.31 -9.17 -3.49
CA THR A 55 22.50 -10.03 -4.67
C THR A 55 22.99 -11.42 -4.29
N ASP A 56 23.58 -11.60 -3.09
CA ASP A 56 24.09 -12.87 -2.62
C ASP A 56 23.56 -13.22 -1.23
N ILE A 57 23.02 -14.42 -1.08
CA ILE A 57 22.44 -14.93 0.16
C ILE A 57 23.05 -16.27 0.47
N LYS A 58 23.98 -16.29 1.45
CA LYS A 58 24.63 -17.53 1.90
C LYS A 58 23.77 -18.23 2.93
N LYS A 59 23.41 -19.48 2.64
CA LYS A 59 22.58 -20.32 3.52
C LYS A 59 23.30 -21.60 3.90
N ASP A 60 22.95 -22.13 5.07
CA ASP A 60 23.29 -23.46 5.53
C ASP A 60 21.96 -24.13 5.92
N GLY A 61 21.47 -24.99 5.03
CA GLY A 61 20.10 -25.47 5.09
C GLY A 61 19.09 -24.32 5.05
N ASN A 62 18.27 -24.19 6.09
CA ASN A 62 17.29 -23.11 6.23
C ASN A 62 17.82 -21.89 7.02
N ILE A 63 19.09 -21.92 7.42
CA ILE A 63 19.68 -20.83 8.22
C ILE A 63 20.46 -19.90 7.29
N ILE A 64 20.11 -18.61 7.31
CA ILE A 64 20.87 -17.57 6.62
C ILE A 64 22.13 -17.28 7.42
N LYS A 65 23.29 -17.37 6.77
CA LYS A 65 24.60 -17.07 7.36
C LYS A 65 25.05 -15.65 7.11
N SER A 66 24.92 -15.20 5.87
CA SER A 66 25.28 -13.83 5.50
C SER A 66 24.53 -13.34 4.27
N LEU A 67 24.46 -12.01 4.13
CA LEU A 67 24.00 -11.31 2.95
C LEU A 67 25.18 -10.59 2.30
N ASN A 68 25.33 -10.69 0.98
CA ASN A 68 26.42 -10.14 0.17
C ASN A 68 27.82 -10.53 0.71
N ASN A 69 27.97 -11.71 1.35
CA ASN A 69 29.22 -12.15 2.02
C ASN A 69 29.81 -11.12 3.00
N LYS A 70 29.00 -10.20 3.50
CA LYS A 70 29.44 -9.04 4.28
C LYS A 70 28.62 -8.83 5.55
N TYR A 71 27.30 -9.03 5.45
CA TYR A 71 26.40 -8.77 6.57
C TYR A 71 26.04 -10.09 7.26
N GLU A 72 26.48 -10.25 8.49
CA GLU A 72 26.19 -11.39 9.35
C GLU A 72 25.33 -10.93 10.54
N ALA A 73 24.37 -11.74 10.95
CA ALA A 73 23.50 -11.46 12.07
C ALA A 73 22.91 -12.75 12.65
N ASN A 74 22.41 -12.67 13.87
CA ASN A 74 21.67 -13.75 14.50
C ASN A 74 20.25 -13.91 13.94
N TYR A 75 19.67 -12.81 13.42
CA TYR A 75 18.32 -12.76 12.86
C TYR A 75 18.31 -11.89 11.61
N PHE A 76 17.51 -12.29 10.64
CA PHE A 76 17.25 -11.54 9.41
C PHE A 76 15.75 -11.35 9.25
N ILE A 77 15.34 -10.14 8.94
CA ILE A 77 13.94 -9.79 8.69
C ILE A 77 13.82 -9.38 7.23
N ASP A 78 13.03 -10.13 6.47
CA ASP A 78 12.79 -9.86 5.05
C ASP A 78 11.60 -8.91 4.88
N CYS A 79 11.88 -7.69 4.45
CA CYS A 79 10.90 -6.68 4.09
C CYS A 79 10.87 -6.40 2.57
N SER A 80 11.34 -7.35 1.74
CA SER A 80 11.39 -7.19 0.27
C SER A 80 10.03 -7.29 -0.44
N GLY A 81 8.94 -7.42 0.32
CA GLY A 81 7.59 -7.52 -0.19
C GLY A 81 7.36 -8.77 -1.03
N PHE A 82 6.75 -8.62 -2.20
CA PHE A 82 6.46 -9.76 -3.09
C PHE A 82 7.70 -10.51 -3.61
N LYS A 83 8.89 -9.90 -3.53
CA LYS A 83 10.13 -10.59 -3.92
C LYS A 83 10.50 -11.70 -2.94
N SER A 84 10.23 -11.51 -1.64
CA SER A 84 10.48 -12.49 -0.58
C SER A 84 11.85 -13.17 -0.72
N ILE A 85 12.91 -12.35 -0.84
CA ILE A 85 14.24 -12.81 -1.27
C ILE A 85 14.92 -13.78 -0.30
N LEU A 86 14.56 -13.73 0.97
CA LEU A 86 15.11 -14.63 1.99
C LEU A 86 14.33 -15.94 2.14
N SER A 87 13.08 -15.98 1.68
CA SER A 87 12.22 -17.16 1.79
C SER A 87 12.57 -18.21 0.73
N ASN A 88 12.47 -19.48 1.13
CA ASN A 88 12.49 -20.61 0.21
C ASN A 88 11.07 -21.17 -0.02
N SER A 89 10.04 -20.54 0.56
CA SER A 89 8.67 -21.04 0.48
C SER A 89 8.08 -20.75 -0.89
N GLU A 90 7.33 -21.70 -1.41
CA GLU A 90 6.54 -21.50 -2.61
C GLU A 90 5.37 -20.56 -2.34
N TRP A 91 5.01 -19.75 -3.33
CA TRP A 91 3.83 -18.89 -3.27
C TRP A 91 2.59 -19.69 -3.66
N TYR A 92 1.53 -19.56 -2.84
CA TYR A 92 0.21 -20.05 -3.21
C TYR A 92 -0.55 -18.95 -3.94
N SER A 93 -0.93 -19.23 -5.19
CA SER A 93 -1.81 -18.33 -5.93
C SER A 93 -3.27 -18.54 -5.53
N TYR A 94 -3.99 -17.44 -5.34
CA TYR A 94 -5.43 -17.42 -5.12
C TYR A 94 -6.20 -16.87 -6.32
N ASP A 95 -5.62 -16.90 -7.52
CA ASP A 95 -6.14 -16.31 -8.74
C ASP A 95 -7.47 -16.93 -9.22
N ASN A 96 -7.78 -18.15 -8.77
CA ASN A 96 -9.07 -18.81 -8.98
C ASN A 96 -10.18 -18.30 -8.03
N MET A 97 -9.82 -17.65 -6.94
CA MET A 97 -10.75 -17.12 -5.93
C MET A 97 -10.74 -15.58 -5.88
N LEU A 98 -9.58 -14.96 -6.06
CA LEU A 98 -9.38 -13.51 -6.05
C LEU A 98 -9.16 -13.03 -7.49
N LEU A 99 -10.19 -12.40 -8.05
CA LEU A 99 -10.19 -12.00 -9.46
C LEU A 99 -9.27 -10.82 -9.76
N ASN A 100 -9.05 -9.95 -8.79
CA ASN A 100 -8.22 -8.76 -8.96
C ASN A 100 -6.75 -9.13 -8.77
N ASP A 101 -5.93 -8.80 -9.74
CA ASP A 101 -4.51 -9.15 -9.82
C ASP A 101 -3.59 -7.96 -10.08
N GLN A 102 -4.18 -6.77 -10.24
CA GLN A 102 -3.43 -5.54 -10.51
C GLN A 102 -4.00 -4.35 -9.73
N ALA A 103 -3.12 -3.37 -9.48
CA ALA A 103 -3.51 -2.11 -8.91
C ALA A 103 -2.78 -0.94 -9.59
N LEU A 104 -3.54 0.04 -10.06
CA LEU A 104 -3.05 1.31 -10.58
C LEU A 104 -2.98 2.31 -9.42
N PHE A 105 -1.78 2.76 -9.06
CA PHE A 105 -1.54 3.77 -8.04
C PHE A 105 -1.29 5.13 -8.65
N PHE A 106 -1.90 6.17 -8.10
CA PHE A 106 -1.69 7.55 -8.49
C PHE A 106 -2.02 8.50 -7.33
N GLN A 107 -1.70 9.77 -7.51
CA GLN A 107 -2.04 10.83 -6.57
C GLN A 107 -2.80 11.92 -7.29
N LYS A 108 -3.67 12.61 -6.57
CA LYS A 108 -4.34 13.82 -7.02
C LYS A 108 -4.27 14.89 -5.93
N ARG A 109 -4.54 16.13 -6.28
CA ARG A 109 -4.67 17.19 -5.28
C ARG A 109 -5.83 16.88 -4.34
N LEU A 110 -5.64 17.24 -3.08
CA LEU A 110 -6.70 17.19 -2.09
C LEU A 110 -7.87 18.09 -2.56
N GLY A 111 -9.09 17.64 -2.29
CA GLY A 111 -10.28 18.47 -2.47
C GLY A 111 -10.43 19.53 -1.37
N ASN A 112 -11.65 20.05 -1.21
CA ASN A 112 -11.92 21.16 -0.29
C ASN A 112 -11.84 20.79 1.21
N SER A 113 -11.80 19.49 1.53
CA SER A 113 -11.74 19.01 2.93
C SER A 113 -11.10 17.63 3.00
N ILE A 114 -10.41 17.36 4.13
CA ILE A 114 -9.84 16.05 4.44
C ILE A 114 -10.96 15.14 4.94
N ARG A 115 -11.09 13.98 4.31
CA ARG A 115 -11.99 12.92 4.77
C ARG A 115 -11.28 12.08 5.84
N PRO A 116 -11.88 11.86 7.00
CA PRO A 116 -11.29 11.07 8.08
C PRO A 116 -11.50 9.55 7.89
N TYR A 117 -11.59 9.10 6.65
CA TYR A 117 -11.80 7.69 6.29
C TYR A 117 -11.27 7.40 4.89
N THR A 118 -10.94 6.15 4.63
CA THR A 118 -10.68 5.68 3.28
C THR A 118 -12.00 5.59 2.51
N LYS A 119 -12.12 6.37 1.44
CA LYS A 119 -13.26 6.26 0.53
C LYS A 119 -13.02 5.13 -0.45
N CYS A 120 -13.96 4.19 -0.52
CA CYS A 120 -13.96 3.11 -1.51
C CYS A 120 -15.11 3.31 -2.49
N THR A 121 -14.81 3.24 -3.78
CA THR A 121 -15.76 3.42 -4.88
C THR A 121 -15.76 2.19 -5.76
N THR A 122 -16.95 1.65 -6.04
CA THR A 122 -17.10 0.55 -7.01
C THR A 122 -16.82 1.04 -8.42
N MET A 123 -16.03 0.28 -9.15
CA MET A 123 -15.69 0.49 -10.56
C MET A 123 -16.29 -0.64 -11.41
N ASN A 124 -16.26 -0.52 -12.73
CA ASN A 124 -16.80 -1.58 -13.60
C ASN A 124 -15.97 -2.87 -13.55
N ASN A 125 -14.65 -2.75 -13.35
CA ASN A 125 -13.74 -3.88 -13.39
C ASN A 125 -12.98 -4.10 -12.07
N GLY A 126 -13.47 -3.50 -10.96
CA GLY A 126 -12.84 -3.60 -9.67
C GLY A 126 -13.33 -2.54 -8.69
N TRP A 127 -12.42 -1.94 -7.92
CA TRP A 127 -12.75 -0.90 -6.95
C TRP A 127 -11.61 0.09 -6.77
N LEU A 128 -11.94 1.33 -6.49
CA LEU A 128 -11.01 2.43 -6.30
C LEU A 128 -11.04 2.89 -4.84
N TRP A 129 -9.86 3.06 -4.24
CA TRP A 129 -9.71 3.67 -2.93
C TRP A 129 -9.09 5.05 -3.02
N GLU A 130 -9.49 5.93 -2.11
CA GLU A 130 -8.97 7.29 -1.94
C GLU A 130 -8.66 7.51 -0.47
N ILE A 131 -7.42 7.94 -0.15
CA ILE A 131 -6.95 8.26 1.19
C ILE A 131 -6.44 9.69 1.18
N ASP A 132 -7.09 10.56 1.92
CA ASP A 132 -6.71 11.96 2.01
C ASP A 132 -5.57 12.16 3.00
N HIS A 133 -4.58 12.94 2.60
CA HIS A 133 -3.49 13.47 3.41
C HIS A 133 -3.64 14.99 3.52
N GLU A 134 -2.59 15.68 3.97
CA GLU A 134 -2.66 17.14 4.20
C GLU A 134 -2.81 17.93 2.89
N GLU A 135 -2.08 17.57 1.83
CA GLU A 135 -2.08 18.29 0.55
C GLU A 135 -2.55 17.45 -0.63
N ILE A 136 -2.52 16.14 -0.50
CA ILE A 136 -2.79 15.21 -1.58
C ILE A 136 -3.80 14.14 -1.15
N THR A 137 -4.44 13.53 -2.13
CA THR A 137 -5.17 12.27 -1.98
C THR A 137 -4.40 11.17 -2.69
N SER A 138 -3.99 10.14 -1.95
CA SER A 138 -3.48 8.91 -2.53
C SER A 138 -4.63 8.06 -3.04
N CYS A 139 -4.51 7.55 -4.24
CA CYS A 139 -5.54 6.76 -4.91
C CYS A 139 -4.98 5.43 -5.43
N GLY A 140 -5.83 4.43 -5.47
CA GLY A 140 -5.50 3.18 -6.14
C GLY A 140 -6.74 2.50 -6.70
N TYR A 141 -6.66 2.09 -7.95
CA TYR A 141 -7.68 1.29 -8.59
C TYR A 141 -7.22 -0.15 -8.67
N VAL A 142 -7.87 -1.02 -7.92
CA VAL A 142 -7.64 -2.48 -7.90
C VAL A 142 -8.60 -3.12 -8.89
N TYR A 143 -8.06 -3.85 -9.87
CA TYR A 143 -8.84 -4.40 -10.99
C TYR A 143 -8.31 -5.77 -11.43
N SER A 144 -9.08 -6.40 -12.33
CA SER A 144 -8.70 -7.68 -12.94
C SER A 144 -8.16 -7.46 -14.36
N SER A 145 -6.92 -7.89 -14.60
CA SER A 145 -6.30 -7.85 -15.94
C SER A 145 -7.02 -8.71 -16.97
N LYS A 146 -7.87 -9.65 -16.52
CA LYS A 146 -8.71 -10.45 -17.41
C LYS A 146 -9.86 -9.68 -18.05
N HIS A 147 -10.24 -8.54 -17.44
CA HIS A 147 -11.41 -7.77 -17.85
C HIS A 147 -11.07 -6.39 -18.42
N ILE A 148 -9.92 -5.82 -18.04
CA ILE A 148 -9.52 -4.48 -18.46
C ILE A 148 -7.99 -4.39 -18.58
N THR A 149 -7.50 -3.65 -19.58
CA THR A 149 -6.08 -3.34 -19.74
C THR A 149 -5.66 -2.19 -18.81
N ASP A 150 -4.36 -2.06 -18.54
CA ASP A 150 -3.81 -1.00 -17.67
C ASP A 150 -4.20 0.41 -18.17
N ASP A 151 -4.14 0.64 -19.50
CA ASP A 151 -4.51 1.92 -20.12
C ASP A 151 -6.00 2.22 -19.95
N ASN A 152 -6.86 1.22 -20.18
CA ASN A 152 -8.30 1.40 -20.01
C ASN A 152 -8.69 1.56 -18.54
N ALA A 153 -7.99 0.90 -17.62
CA ALA A 153 -8.17 1.10 -16.18
C ALA A 153 -7.83 2.54 -15.77
N LYS A 154 -6.75 3.11 -16.35
CA LYS A 154 -6.42 4.52 -16.17
C LYS A 154 -7.53 5.42 -16.69
N LEU A 155 -8.00 5.23 -17.91
CA LEU A 155 -9.08 6.02 -18.50
C LEU A 155 -10.39 5.91 -17.69
N GLU A 156 -10.73 4.73 -17.19
CA GLU A 156 -11.89 4.54 -16.32
C GLU A 156 -11.75 5.33 -15.01
N ALA A 157 -10.56 5.30 -14.39
CA ALA A 157 -10.30 6.06 -13.17
C ALA A 157 -10.34 7.58 -13.42
N GLU A 158 -9.77 8.07 -14.52
CA GLU A 158 -9.82 9.47 -14.94
C GLU A 158 -11.26 9.94 -15.14
N SER A 159 -12.04 9.17 -15.89
CA SER A 159 -13.46 9.46 -16.13
C SER A 159 -14.27 9.44 -14.82
N LYS A 160 -13.99 8.49 -13.92
CA LYS A 160 -14.74 8.36 -12.65
C LYS A 160 -14.48 9.50 -11.69
N LEU A 161 -13.25 10.03 -11.69
CA LEU A 161 -12.81 11.09 -10.78
C LEU A 161 -12.85 12.49 -11.38
N ASP A 162 -13.12 12.58 -12.68
CA ASP A 162 -13.07 13.83 -13.48
C ASP A 162 -11.71 14.52 -13.35
N ILE A 163 -10.63 13.75 -13.57
CA ILE A 163 -9.23 14.23 -13.49
C ILE A 163 -8.39 13.66 -14.63
N ILE A 164 -7.23 14.26 -14.86
CA ILE A 164 -6.14 13.67 -15.64
C ILE A 164 -5.12 13.07 -14.67
N ILE A 165 -4.69 11.84 -14.93
CA ILE A 165 -3.67 11.16 -14.15
C ILE A 165 -2.32 11.30 -14.87
N ASP A 166 -1.50 12.27 -14.43
CA ASP A 166 -0.19 12.54 -15.05
C ASP A 166 0.82 11.44 -14.73
N ASN A 167 0.90 11.05 -13.45
CA ASN A 167 1.83 10.04 -12.96
C ASN A 167 1.09 8.89 -12.29
N SER A 168 1.37 7.69 -12.77
CA SER A 168 0.81 6.48 -12.21
C SER A 168 1.79 5.30 -12.32
N ARG A 169 1.60 4.31 -11.47
CA ARG A 169 2.31 3.03 -11.58
C ARG A 169 1.34 1.88 -11.41
N VAL A 170 1.54 0.82 -12.17
CA VAL A 170 0.83 -0.44 -12.01
C VAL A 170 1.67 -1.40 -11.18
N ILE A 171 1.07 -2.00 -10.18
CA ILE A 171 1.62 -3.12 -9.42
C ILE A 171 0.83 -4.35 -9.80
N LYS A 172 1.55 -5.41 -10.21
CA LYS A 172 0.99 -6.72 -10.49
C LYS A 172 1.27 -7.61 -9.28
N PHE A 173 0.25 -8.31 -8.82
CA PHE A 173 0.38 -9.27 -7.73
C PHE A 173 -0.24 -10.60 -8.15
N LYS A 174 0.38 -11.67 -7.65
CA LYS A 174 0.01 -13.04 -8.02
C LYS A 174 -0.90 -13.65 -6.96
#